data_62adb9f88f9ed88b131ea21feb63605c
#
_entry.id   62adb9f88f9ed88b131ea21feb63605c
#
_cell.length_a   1.000
_cell.length_b   1.000
_cell.length_c   1.000
_cell.angle_alpha   90.00
_cell.angle_beta   90.00
_cell.angle_gamma   90.00
#
_symmetry.space_group_name_H-M   'P 1'
#
loop_
_entity.id
_entity.type
_entity.pdbx_description
1 polymer ?
#
loop_
_entity_poly.entity_id
_entity_poly.type
_entity_poly.pdbx_seq_one_letter_code
_entity_poly.pdbx_strand_id
1 'polypeptide(L)'
;FDMLHGVRSSYYDFSRTLGKRSSVRFYLEKYLKVDDLWADFEGALGKINIEAMCQPYIIDNFLDINGAYDEDAGAAEIYMSAEMAVEPIISMSTELMDRFRKWISSLHTNTNDRPLCNVIKGGKVLNFNYTEFVEDLYGVDAENICYIHGCRKKTDRGRQRLILGHIPGANDAAYEFEDDYSAIDNLD
;
A
#
# COMPACT_ATOMS: atom_id res chain seq x y z
N PHE A 1 -10.92 16.58 1.11
CA PHE A 1 -11.33 17.23 2.35
C PHE A 1 -10.14 17.91 3.02
N ASP A 2 -9.09 17.19 3.39
CA ASP A 2 -7.93 17.71 4.12
C ASP A 2 -7.27 18.91 3.42
N MET A 3 -7.05 18.81 2.12
CA MET A 3 -6.48 19.90 1.30
C MET A 3 -7.35 21.15 1.28
N LEU A 4 -8.69 21.00 1.33
CA LEU A 4 -9.62 22.13 1.44
C LEU A 4 -9.41 22.93 2.74
N HIS A 5 -8.90 22.27 3.78
CA HIS A 5 -8.60 22.85 5.08
C HIS A 5 -7.12 23.21 5.26
N GLY A 6 -6.40 23.37 4.16
CA GLY A 6 -5.00 23.80 4.15
C GLY A 6 -3.99 22.75 4.60
N VAL A 7 -4.41 21.50 4.74
CA VAL A 7 -3.51 20.40 5.10
C VAL A 7 -2.76 19.91 3.86
N ARG A 8 -1.46 19.79 3.97
CA ARG A 8 -0.61 19.23 2.90
C ARG A 8 -0.68 17.71 2.94
N SER A 9 -1.78 17.17 2.40
CA SER A 9 -2.13 15.75 2.46
C SER A 9 -2.17 15.07 1.10
N SER A 10 -1.51 15.64 0.09
CA SER A 10 -1.35 14.98 -1.20
C SER A 10 -0.28 13.88 -1.14
N TYR A 11 -0.38 12.88 -2.01
CA TYR A 11 0.68 11.87 -2.14
C TYR A 11 2.01 12.47 -2.60
N TYR A 12 1.98 13.60 -3.30
CA TYR A 12 3.17 14.38 -3.60
C TYR A 12 3.83 14.92 -2.32
N ASP A 13 3.04 15.41 -1.36
CA ASP A 13 3.58 15.84 -0.06
C ASP A 13 4.18 14.66 0.71
N PHE A 14 3.54 13.48 0.65
CA PHE A 14 4.10 12.25 1.19
C PHE A 14 5.45 11.91 0.56
N SER A 15 5.56 11.99 -0.77
CA SER A 15 6.81 11.69 -1.48
C SER A 15 8.00 12.51 -0.99
N ARG A 16 7.75 13.76 -0.60
CA ARG A 16 8.78 14.66 -0.08
C ARG A 16 9.30 14.25 1.30
N THR A 17 8.54 13.45 2.04
CA THR A 17 8.98 12.88 3.32
C THR A 17 9.89 11.66 3.12
N LEU A 18 9.83 11.03 1.95
CA LEU A 18 10.74 9.95 1.59
C LEU A 18 12.09 10.54 1.18
N GLY A 19 13.13 10.24 1.94
CA GLY A 19 14.49 10.68 1.61
C GLY A 19 14.95 10.14 0.25
N LYS A 20 15.84 10.87 -0.43
CA LYS A 20 16.41 10.44 -1.73
C LYS A 20 17.11 9.07 -1.70
N ARG A 21 17.54 8.62 -0.52
CA ARG A 21 18.20 7.31 -0.29
C ARG A 21 17.25 6.26 0.29
N SER A 22 15.94 6.54 0.31
CA SER A 22 14.93 5.59 0.79
C SER A 22 14.82 4.40 -0.18
N SER A 23 14.92 3.19 0.34
CA SER A 23 14.65 1.97 -0.41
C SER A 23 13.24 1.97 -0.99
N VAL A 24 12.25 2.38 -0.20
CA VAL A 24 10.86 2.54 -0.66
C VAL A 24 10.77 3.44 -1.89
N ARG A 25 11.38 4.63 -1.82
CA ARG A 25 11.37 5.55 -2.95
C ARG A 25 12.02 4.94 -4.19
N PHE A 26 13.16 4.29 -4.03
CA PHE A 26 13.85 3.61 -5.11
C PHE A 26 12.98 2.53 -5.77
N TYR A 27 12.34 1.67 -4.99
CA TYR A 27 11.48 0.62 -5.52
C TYR A 27 10.23 1.18 -6.21
N LEU A 28 9.60 2.19 -5.61
CA LEU A 28 8.44 2.85 -6.22
C LEU A 28 8.80 3.49 -7.56
N GLU A 29 9.86 4.28 -7.63
CA GLU A 29 10.30 4.95 -8.86
C GLU A 29 10.74 3.94 -9.94
N LYS A 30 11.35 2.82 -9.54
CA LYS A 30 11.84 1.80 -10.48
C LYS A 30 10.73 0.92 -11.06
N TYR A 31 9.75 0.52 -10.26
CA TYR A 31 8.82 -0.54 -10.63
C TYR A 31 7.37 -0.08 -10.89
N LEU A 32 7.01 1.13 -10.49
CA LEU A 32 5.67 1.66 -10.78
C LEU A 32 5.52 2.26 -12.18
N LYS A 33 6.58 2.61 -12.87
CA LYS A 33 6.61 3.08 -14.28
C LYS A 33 5.50 4.09 -14.63
N VAL A 34 5.24 5.06 -13.76
CA VAL A 34 4.18 6.06 -13.97
C VAL A 34 4.82 7.44 -14.05
N ASP A 35 4.54 8.19 -15.10
CA ASP A 35 5.12 9.51 -15.35
C ASP A 35 4.74 10.52 -14.26
N ASP A 36 3.55 10.38 -13.69
CA ASP A 36 3.06 11.18 -12.57
C ASP A 36 2.63 10.31 -11.39
N LEU A 37 3.56 9.49 -10.94
CA LEU A 37 3.42 8.52 -9.85
C LEU A 37 2.66 9.05 -8.64
N TRP A 38 2.92 10.30 -8.27
CA TRP A 38 2.40 10.85 -7.04
C TRP A 38 1.03 11.51 -7.21
N ALA A 39 0.55 11.73 -8.43
CA ALA A 39 -0.80 12.21 -8.69
C ALA A 39 -1.84 11.07 -8.56
N ASP A 40 -1.51 9.87 -9.06
CA ASP A 40 -2.35 8.67 -8.95
C ASP A 40 -1.58 7.54 -8.26
N PHE A 41 -1.12 7.80 -7.05
CA PHE A 41 -0.28 6.88 -6.32
C PHE A 41 -0.98 5.56 -5.98
N GLU A 42 -2.26 5.61 -5.59
CA GLU A 42 -3.03 4.40 -5.27
C GLU A 42 -3.26 3.53 -6.51
N GLY A 43 -3.62 4.14 -7.62
CA GLY A 43 -3.76 3.43 -8.90
C GLY A 43 -2.43 2.87 -9.40
N ALA A 44 -1.33 3.57 -9.13
CA ALA A 44 0.01 3.11 -9.46
C ALA A 44 0.41 1.89 -8.62
N LEU A 45 0.13 1.89 -7.31
CA LEU A 45 0.39 0.74 -6.45
C LEU A 45 -0.33 -0.53 -6.93
N GLY A 46 -1.56 -0.38 -7.44
CA GLY A 46 -2.30 -1.52 -8.01
C GLY A 46 -1.70 -2.08 -9.31
N LYS A 47 -0.76 -1.37 -9.93
CA LYS A 47 -0.10 -1.77 -11.19
C LYS A 47 1.38 -2.11 -11.01
N ILE A 48 1.83 -2.26 -9.77
CA ILE A 48 3.24 -2.57 -9.49
C ILE A 48 3.63 -3.90 -10.15
N ASN A 49 4.75 -3.89 -10.85
CA ASN A 49 5.26 -5.11 -11.49
C ASN A 49 6.05 -5.94 -10.46
N ILE A 50 5.32 -6.77 -9.73
CA ILE A 50 5.87 -7.67 -8.70
C ILE A 50 6.86 -8.66 -9.32
N GLU A 51 6.55 -9.22 -10.47
CA GLU A 51 7.42 -10.15 -11.18
C GLU A 51 8.78 -9.51 -11.49
N ALA A 52 8.78 -8.29 -12.02
CA ALA A 52 10.02 -7.57 -12.29
C ALA A 52 10.80 -7.21 -11.01
N MET A 53 10.14 -7.10 -9.86
CA MET A 53 10.82 -6.92 -8.57
C MET A 53 11.51 -8.19 -8.10
N CYS A 54 10.89 -9.34 -8.28
CA CYS A 54 11.40 -10.64 -7.85
C CYS A 54 12.45 -11.20 -8.81
N GLN A 55 12.35 -10.88 -10.11
CA GLN A 55 13.15 -11.50 -11.15
C GLN A 55 14.67 -11.51 -10.90
N PRO A 56 15.32 -10.43 -10.42
CA PRO A 56 16.75 -10.48 -10.12
C PRO A 56 17.10 -11.52 -9.07
N TYR A 57 16.27 -11.73 -8.07
CA TYR A 57 16.49 -12.68 -6.98
C TYR A 57 16.21 -14.11 -7.42
N ILE A 58 15.26 -14.31 -8.35
CA ILE A 58 14.96 -15.61 -8.95
C ILE A 58 16.13 -16.06 -9.83
N ILE A 59 16.64 -15.17 -10.69
CA ILE A 59 17.76 -15.48 -11.58
C ILE A 59 19.00 -15.84 -10.78
N ASP A 60 19.31 -15.08 -9.73
CA ASP A 60 20.54 -15.27 -8.95
C ASP A 60 20.51 -16.53 -8.07
N ASN A 61 19.32 -17.06 -7.73
CA ASN A 61 19.19 -18.12 -6.74
C ASN A 61 18.58 -19.43 -7.27
N PHE A 62 17.96 -19.43 -8.45
CA PHE A 62 17.29 -20.61 -8.99
C PHE A 62 17.90 -21.13 -10.30
N LEU A 63 18.73 -20.31 -10.94
CA LEU A 63 19.32 -20.68 -12.22
C LEU A 63 20.81 -20.90 -12.06
N ASP A 64 21.31 -21.93 -12.73
CA ASP A 64 22.73 -22.15 -12.88
C ASP A 64 23.38 -21.08 -13.79
N ILE A 65 24.69 -21.16 -13.96
CA ILE A 65 25.48 -20.26 -14.81
C ILE A 65 25.02 -20.23 -16.27
N ASN A 66 24.28 -21.26 -16.73
CA ASN A 66 23.73 -21.37 -18.06
C ASN A 66 22.28 -20.89 -18.16
N GLY A 67 21.67 -20.44 -17.05
CA GLY A 67 20.28 -20.03 -16.98
C GLY A 67 19.28 -21.19 -16.96
N ALA A 68 19.74 -22.42 -16.66
CA ALA A 68 18.90 -23.57 -16.42
C ALA A 68 18.61 -23.74 -14.93
N TYR A 69 17.51 -24.39 -14.59
CA TYR A 69 17.25 -24.79 -13.22
C TYR A 69 18.39 -25.65 -12.69
N ASP A 70 18.83 -25.34 -11.47
CA ASP A 70 19.78 -26.18 -10.76
C ASP A 70 19.04 -27.43 -10.24
N GLU A 71 19.11 -28.50 -11.01
CA GLU A 71 18.46 -29.80 -10.73
C GLU A 71 19.02 -30.45 -9.44
N ASP A 72 20.21 -30.02 -9.00
CA ASP A 72 20.88 -30.56 -7.81
C ASP A 72 20.47 -29.78 -6.53
N ALA A 73 19.71 -28.70 -6.69
CA ALA A 73 19.24 -27.91 -5.55
C ALA A 73 18.27 -28.73 -4.68
N GLY A 74 18.60 -28.86 -3.40
CA GLY A 74 17.72 -29.50 -2.43
C GLY A 74 16.44 -28.71 -2.16
N ALA A 75 15.35 -29.38 -1.77
CA ALA A 75 14.08 -28.75 -1.46
C ALA A 75 14.20 -27.59 -0.46
N ALA A 76 15.09 -27.70 0.54
CA ALA A 76 15.35 -26.64 1.51
C ALA A 76 15.96 -25.39 0.84
N GLU A 77 16.83 -25.56 -0.13
CA GLU A 77 17.50 -24.49 -0.88
C GLU A 77 16.49 -23.76 -1.76
N ILE A 78 15.61 -24.50 -2.44
CA ILE A 78 14.51 -23.95 -3.22
C ILE A 78 13.57 -23.12 -2.35
N TYR A 79 13.20 -23.61 -1.16
CA TYR A 79 12.35 -22.88 -0.22
C TYR A 79 13.00 -21.58 0.26
N MET A 80 14.28 -21.63 0.67
CA MET A 80 15.02 -20.46 1.09
C MET A 80 15.14 -19.41 -0.02
N SER A 81 15.37 -19.86 -1.24
CA SER A 81 15.47 -18.97 -2.41
C SER A 81 14.14 -18.31 -2.74
N ALA A 82 13.01 -19.03 -2.60
CA ALA A 82 11.68 -18.47 -2.78
C ALA A 82 11.37 -17.40 -1.72
N GLU A 83 11.71 -17.63 -0.46
CA GLU A 83 11.58 -16.62 0.60
C GLU A 83 12.44 -15.39 0.30
N MET A 84 13.68 -15.57 -0.12
CA MET A 84 14.58 -14.46 -0.49
C MET A 84 14.06 -13.66 -1.69
N ALA A 85 13.40 -14.30 -2.65
CA ALA A 85 12.83 -13.61 -3.82
C ALA A 85 11.69 -12.67 -3.48
N VAL A 86 10.90 -12.97 -2.44
CA VAL A 86 9.77 -12.12 -2.03
C VAL A 86 10.12 -11.11 -0.94
N GLU A 87 11.26 -11.28 -0.26
CA GLU A 87 11.71 -10.39 0.82
C GLU A 87 11.72 -8.89 0.43
N PRO A 88 12.19 -8.49 -0.76
CA PRO A 88 12.15 -7.09 -1.17
C PRO A 88 10.75 -6.49 -1.21
N ILE A 89 9.74 -7.29 -1.58
CA ILE A 89 8.35 -6.85 -1.63
C ILE A 89 7.81 -6.66 -0.21
N ILE A 90 8.06 -7.65 0.66
CA ILE A 90 7.63 -7.62 2.06
C ILE A 90 8.29 -6.44 2.77
N SER A 91 9.59 -6.28 2.61
CA SER A 91 10.35 -5.19 3.21
C SER A 91 9.88 -3.82 2.71
N MET A 92 9.73 -3.66 1.39
CA MET A 92 9.23 -2.43 0.78
C MET A 92 7.82 -2.09 1.25
N SER A 93 6.90 -3.04 1.24
CA SER A 93 5.50 -2.81 1.65
C SER A 93 5.41 -2.46 3.13
N THR A 94 6.16 -3.12 3.98
CA THR A 94 6.22 -2.85 5.43
C THR A 94 6.78 -1.46 5.70
N GLU A 95 7.91 -1.11 5.09
CA GLU A 95 8.51 0.21 5.24
C GLU A 95 7.61 1.31 4.68
N LEU A 96 6.96 1.08 3.54
CA LEU A 96 6.00 2.01 2.95
C LEU A 96 4.86 2.32 3.92
N MET A 97 4.24 1.30 4.49
CA MET A 97 3.14 1.46 5.44
C MET A 97 3.58 2.17 6.72
N ASP A 98 4.75 1.89 7.24
CA ASP A 98 5.30 2.55 8.42
C ASP A 98 5.57 4.04 8.17
N ARG A 99 6.17 4.37 7.03
CA ARG A 99 6.43 5.76 6.64
C ARG A 99 5.13 6.51 6.38
N PHE A 100 4.19 5.86 5.72
CA PHE A 100 2.87 6.43 5.47
C PHE A 100 2.14 6.74 6.78
N ARG A 101 2.11 5.79 7.72
CA ARG A 101 1.53 6.00 9.06
C ARG A 101 2.19 7.16 9.81
N LYS A 102 3.51 7.25 9.77
CA LYS A 102 4.23 8.36 10.40
C LYS A 102 3.85 9.69 9.77
N TRP A 103 3.77 9.72 8.45
CA TRP A 103 3.39 10.94 7.73
C TRP A 103 1.96 11.37 8.04
N ILE A 104 0.95 10.52 7.91
CA ILE A 104 -0.43 10.89 8.22
C ILE A 104 -0.60 11.28 9.70
N SER A 105 0.18 10.69 10.61
CA SER A 105 0.18 11.05 12.03
C SER A 105 0.77 12.44 12.29
N SER A 106 1.60 12.95 11.39
CA SER A 106 2.18 14.29 11.48
C SER A 106 1.29 15.38 10.89
N LEU A 107 0.25 15.00 10.14
CA LEU A 107 -0.66 15.97 9.54
C LEU A 107 -1.47 16.67 10.62
N HIS A 108 -1.59 17.98 10.50
CA HIS A 108 -2.42 18.80 11.36
C HIS A 108 -3.02 19.96 10.56
N THR A 109 -4.15 20.46 11.01
CA THR A 109 -4.76 21.64 10.44
C THR A 109 -4.59 22.80 11.42
N ASN A 110 -4.31 23.97 10.87
CA ASN A 110 -4.23 25.23 11.62
C ASN A 110 -5.43 26.13 11.34
N THR A 111 -6.41 25.68 10.57
CA THR A 111 -7.59 26.45 10.24
C THR A 111 -8.78 26.06 11.10
N ASN A 112 -9.60 27.06 11.41
CA ASN A 112 -10.92 26.88 11.98
C ASN A 112 -12.02 27.10 10.93
N ASP A 113 -11.67 27.29 9.68
CA ASP A 113 -12.62 27.47 8.60
C ASP A 113 -13.45 26.19 8.37
N ARG A 114 -14.75 26.37 8.27
CA ARG A 114 -15.72 25.30 8.14
C ARG A 114 -16.61 25.51 6.91
N PRO A 115 -16.03 25.47 5.70
CA PRO A 115 -16.78 25.80 4.48
C PRO A 115 -17.93 24.82 4.20
N LEU A 116 -17.91 23.62 4.77
CA LEU A 116 -18.90 22.57 4.56
C LEU A 116 -19.90 22.42 5.71
N CYS A 117 -19.98 23.36 6.65
CA CYS A 117 -20.82 23.23 7.85
C CYS A 117 -22.32 23.02 7.53
N ASN A 118 -22.81 23.58 6.45
CA ASN A 118 -24.21 23.41 6.04
C ASN A 118 -24.49 22.09 5.30
N VAL A 119 -23.43 21.42 4.83
CA VAL A 119 -23.54 20.17 4.06
C VAL A 119 -23.41 18.95 4.98
N ILE A 120 -22.48 19.03 5.95
CA ILE A 120 -22.11 17.89 6.80
C ILE A 120 -23.07 17.76 8.01
N LYS A 121 -23.71 18.84 8.43
CA LYS A 121 -24.50 18.88 9.65
C LYS A 121 -25.66 17.86 9.65
N GLY A 122 -25.58 16.91 10.60
CA GLY A 122 -26.65 15.92 10.83
C GLY A 122 -26.70 14.77 9.84
N GLY A 123 -25.71 14.68 8.93
CA GLY A 123 -25.59 13.58 7.94
C GLY A 123 -24.64 12.48 8.37
N LYS A 124 -24.69 11.36 7.64
CA LYS A 124 -23.63 10.35 7.66
C LYS A 124 -22.55 10.71 6.66
N VAL A 125 -21.30 10.51 7.02
CA VAL A 125 -20.12 10.89 6.23
C VAL A 125 -19.38 9.65 5.77
N LEU A 126 -19.13 9.55 4.47
CA LEU A 126 -18.19 8.61 3.91
C LEU A 126 -16.85 9.34 3.73
N ASN A 127 -15.84 8.97 4.53
CA ASN A 127 -14.55 9.63 4.54
C ASN A 127 -13.48 8.77 3.85
N PHE A 128 -12.90 9.30 2.78
CA PHE A 128 -11.80 8.70 2.04
C PHE A 128 -10.42 9.17 2.54
N ASN A 129 -10.39 10.12 3.49
CA ASN A 129 -9.13 10.56 4.08
C ASN A 129 -8.77 9.69 5.28
N TYR A 130 -7.49 9.65 5.58
CA TYR A 130 -6.94 8.88 6.71
C TYR A 130 -6.96 9.64 8.04
N THR A 131 -7.53 10.85 8.05
CA THR A 131 -7.54 11.76 9.20
C THR A 131 -8.94 11.95 9.78
N GLU A 132 -8.99 12.27 11.06
CA GLU A 132 -10.21 12.56 11.81
C GLU A 132 -10.67 14.01 11.72
N PHE A 133 -10.15 14.81 10.79
CA PHE A 133 -10.48 16.24 10.72
C PHE A 133 -11.96 16.55 10.51
N VAL A 134 -12.75 15.60 10.00
CA VAL A 134 -14.21 15.72 9.93
C VAL A 134 -14.81 15.78 11.34
N GLU A 135 -14.33 14.93 12.25
CA GLU A 135 -14.75 14.96 13.66
C GLU A 135 -14.32 16.27 14.30
N ASP A 136 -13.03 16.61 14.20
CA ASP A 136 -12.40 17.72 14.91
C ASP A 136 -12.93 19.09 14.47
N LEU A 137 -13.14 19.29 13.16
CA LEU A 137 -13.55 20.59 12.62
C LEU A 137 -15.06 20.78 12.61
N TYR A 138 -15.83 19.73 12.40
CA TYR A 138 -17.28 19.82 12.21
C TYR A 138 -18.10 19.20 13.32
N GLY A 139 -17.45 18.56 14.29
CA GLY A 139 -18.11 17.93 15.43
C GLY A 139 -19.05 16.79 15.01
N VAL A 140 -18.70 16.07 13.94
CA VAL A 140 -19.47 14.90 13.51
C VAL A 140 -19.09 13.75 14.42
N ASP A 141 -20.11 13.09 15.00
CA ASP A 141 -19.87 11.94 15.86
C ASP A 141 -19.23 10.80 15.07
N ALA A 142 -18.24 10.11 15.66
CA ALA A 142 -17.49 9.03 15.01
C ALA A 142 -18.38 7.90 14.49
N GLU A 143 -19.53 7.65 15.14
CA GLU A 143 -20.52 6.65 14.71
C GLU A 143 -21.24 7.00 13.39
N ASN A 144 -21.20 8.27 13.01
CA ASN A 144 -21.76 8.79 11.77
C ASN A 144 -20.72 8.87 10.64
N ILE A 145 -19.48 8.41 10.86
CA ILE A 145 -18.39 8.47 9.88
C ILE A 145 -17.94 7.06 9.52
N CYS A 146 -17.97 6.75 8.23
CA CYS A 146 -17.36 5.56 7.70
C CYS A 146 -16.00 5.93 7.06
N TYR A 147 -14.91 5.44 7.64
CA TYR A 147 -13.55 5.61 7.10
C TYR A 147 -13.21 4.44 6.19
N ILE A 148 -13.34 4.63 4.87
CA ILE A 148 -13.14 3.58 3.85
C ILE A 148 -11.72 2.99 3.92
N HIS A 149 -10.71 3.85 4.06
CA HIS A 149 -9.31 3.46 4.08
C HIS A 149 -8.74 3.30 5.50
N GLY A 150 -9.61 3.33 6.52
CA GLY A 150 -9.20 3.42 7.91
C GLY A 150 -8.81 4.84 8.33
N CYS A 151 -8.52 5.02 9.61
CA CYS A 151 -8.17 6.31 10.20
C CYS A 151 -6.90 6.18 11.05
N ARG A 152 -6.11 7.26 11.11
CA ARG A 152 -4.91 7.33 11.96
C ARG A 152 -5.24 7.33 13.46
N LYS A 153 -6.47 7.70 13.83
CA LYS A 153 -6.94 7.75 15.21
C LYS A 153 -6.89 6.37 15.85
N LYS A 154 -6.40 6.32 17.07
CA LYS A 154 -6.46 5.09 17.87
C LYS A 154 -7.88 4.92 18.44
N THR A 155 -8.39 3.71 18.38
CA THR A 155 -9.60 3.29 19.06
C THR A 155 -9.24 2.50 20.33
N ASP A 156 -10.23 2.19 21.16
CA ASP A 156 -10.08 1.34 22.35
C ASP A 156 -9.54 -0.06 21.99
N ARG A 157 -9.76 -0.49 20.75
CA ARG A 157 -9.23 -1.75 20.19
C ARG A 157 -7.81 -1.64 19.63
N GLY A 158 -7.18 -0.46 19.75
CA GLY A 158 -5.85 -0.17 19.24
C GLY A 158 -5.84 0.64 17.94
N ARG A 159 -4.76 0.50 17.16
CA ARG A 159 -4.62 1.19 15.87
C ARG A 159 -5.49 0.55 14.80
N GLN A 160 -6.23 1.35 14.05
CA GLN A 160 -6.96 0.86 12.90
C GLN A 160 -6.02 0.40 11.79
N ARG A 161 -6.46 -0.62 11.03
CA ARG A 161 -5.79 -1.02 9.80
C ARG A 161 -5.98 0.09 8.77
N LEU A 162 -4.89 0.55 8.17
CA LEU A 162 -4.95 1.44 7.02
C LEU A 162 -4.88 0.63 5.73
N ILE A 163 -5.65 1.04 4.75
CA ILE A 163 -5.66 0.47 3.41
C ILE A 163 -5.05 1.52 2.48
N LEU A 164 -3.90 1.22 1.90
CA LEU A 164 -3.21 2.07 0.94
C LEU A 164 -3.21 1.38 -0.42
N GLY A 165 -3.69 2.09 -1.43
CA GLY A 165 -3.90 1.54 -2.75
C GLY A 165 -5.25 0.83 -2.90
N HIS A 166 -5.60 0.51 -4.14
CA HIS A 166 -6.77 -0.29 -4.48
C HIS A 166 -6.40 -1.30 -5.58
N ILE A 167 -7.12 -2.40 -5.61
CA ILE A 167 -6.99 -3.38 -6.69
C ILE A 167 -7.76 -2.82 -7.88
N PRO A 168 -7.10 -2.52 -9.02
CA PRO A 168 -7.80 -2.11 -10.22
C PRO A 168 -8.72 -3.25 -10.67
N GLY A 169 -10.01 -2.96 -10.79
CA GLY A 169 -10.96 -3.90 -11.36
C GLY A 169 -11.23 -5.14 -10.51
N ALA A 170 -11.89 -4.97 -9.37
CA ALA A 170 -12.42 -6.11 -8.63
C ALA A 170 -13.40 -6.97 -9.49
N ASN A 171 -13.74 -6.51 -10.69
CA ASN A 171 -14.52 -7.25 -11.66
C ASN A 171 -13.67 -8.04 -12.68
N ASP A 172 -12.37 -7.73 -12.81
CA ASP A 172 -11.50 -8.37 -13.83
C ASP A 172 -10.47 -9.33 -13.25
N ALA A 173 -10.30 -9.35 -11.93
CA ALA A 173 -9.45 -10.29 -11.25
C ALA A 173 -10.26 -11.14 -10.28
N ALA A 174 -11.11 -12.01 -10.82
CA ALA A 174 -11.17 -13.33 -10.26
C ALA A 174 -9.74 -13.88 -10.38
N TYR A 175 -8.91 -13.71 -9.36
CA TYR A 175 -7.82 -14.63 -9.13
C TYR A 175 -8.52 -15.97 -8.87
N GLU A 176 -8.82 -16.68 -9.93
CA GLU A 176 -8.88 -18.12 -9.89
C GLU A 176 -7.48 -18.54 -9.43
N PHE A 177 -7.29 -18.66 -8.12
CA PHE A 177 -6.39 -19.65 -7.61
C PHE A 177 -7.05 -20.96 -8.06
N GLU A 178 -6.75 -21.37 -9.28
CA GLU A 178 -6.81 -22.79 -9.60
C GLU A 178 -5.81 -23.41 -8.62
N ASP A 179 -6.37 -24.02 -7.59
CA ASP A 179 -5.68 -25.00 -6.76
C ASP A 179 -5.31 -26.18 -7.69
N ASP A 180 -4.27 -25.97 -8.49
CA ASP A 180 -3.68 -27.04 -9.31
C ASP A 180 -2.77 -27.91 -8.42
N TYR A 181 -3.38 -28.43 -7.35
CA TYR A 181 -2.80 -29.53 -6.56
C TYR A 181 -2.88 -30.89 -7.29
N SER A 182 -3.43 -30.93 -8.51
CA SER A 182 -3.55 -32.17 -9.29
C SER A 182 -2.22 -32.67 -9.88
N ALA A 183 -1.15 -31.86 -9.82
CA ALA A 183 0.16 -32.26 -10.34
C ALA A 183 1.01 -33.11 -9.37
N ILE A 184 0.61 -33.27 -8.09
CA ILE A 184 1.42 -33.99 -7.11
C ILE A 184 1.02 -35.47 -7.00
N ASP A 185 -0.15 -35.87 -7.51
CA ASP A 185 -0.65 -37.26 -7.36
C ASP A 185 -0.16 -38.24 -8.44
N ASN A 186 0.78 -37.88 -9.31
CA ASN A 186 1.31 -38.73 -10.37
C ASN A 186 2.81 -39.05 -10.24
N LEU A 187 3.33 -39.10 -9.03
CA LEU A 187 4.67 -39.66 -8.75
C LEU A 187 4.50 -40.93 -7.90
N ASP A 188 4.09 -42.02 -8.58
CA ASP A 188 4.34 -43.40 -8.17
C ASP A 188 5.54 -43.98 -8.94
#